data_441cbf6035ef7b977731c017c977d50e
#
_entry.id   441cbf6035ef7b977731c017c977d50e
#
_cell.length_a   1.000
_cell.length_b   1.000
_cell.length_c   1.000
_cell.angle_alpha   90.00
_cell.angle_beta   90.00
_cell.angle_gamma   90.00
#
_symmetry.space_group_name_H-M   'P 1'
#
loop_
_entity.id
_entity.type
_entity.pdbx_description
1 polymer ?
#
loop_
_entity_poly.entity_id
_entity_poly.type
_entity_poly.pdbx_seq_one_letter_code
_entity_poly.pdbx_strand_id
1 'polypeptide(L)'
;MENESTGWNENKTSSNIKKHEGLSFEEAAEVFDDPFALEKYDDKNSTIDEARYIVIGRIKRQIVTLVVYTPRNEKKRIISARYSTTNERKAYYERLRRIISKV
;
A
#
# COMPACT_ATOMS: atom_id res chain seq x y z
N MET A 1 12.41 10.20 -3.90
CA MET A 1 13.19 9.18 -3.19
C MET A 1 12.69 7.80 -3.54
N GLU A 2 13.52 6.81 -3.34
CA GLU A 2 13.15 5.45 -3.69
C GLU A 2 14.16 4.45 -3.14
N ASN A 3 13.74 3.19 -3.04
CA ASN A 3 14.66 2.09 -2.79
C ASN A 3 14.72 1.22 -4.05
N GLU A 4 15.33 0.04 -3.98
CA GLU A 4 15.52 -0.84 -5.13
C GLU A 4 14.21 -1.26 -5.81
N SER A 5 13.15 -1.47 -5.06
CA SER A 5 11.90 -2.04 -5.56
C SER A 5 10.73 -1.07 -5.53
N THR A 6 10.88 0.09 -4.88
CA THR A 6 9.78 1.03 -4.67
C THR A 6 10.22 2.45 -5.00
N GLY A 7 9.38 3.19 -5.69
CA GLY A 7 9.65 4.58 -6.03
C GLY A 7 8.47 5.48 -5.67
N TRP A 8 8.74 6.79 -5.55
CA TRP A 8 7.70 7.79 -5.32
C TRP A 8 8.20 9.19 -5.65
N ASN A 9 7.24 10.09 -5.77
CA ASN A 9 7.51 11.52 -5.98
C ASN A 9 7.56 12.24 -4.64
N GLU A 10 8.61 12.99 -4.39
CA GLU A 10 8.81 13.71 -3.12
C GLU A 10 7.68 14.70 -2.81
N ASN A 11 7.18 15.38 -3.83
CA ASN A 11 6.08 16.32 -3.61
C ASN A 11 4.80 15.58 -3.20
N LYS A 12 4.57 14.40 -3.75
CA LYS A 12 3.41 13.59 -3.40
C LYS A 12 3.52 13.02 -2.00
N THR A 13 4.71 12.61 -1.56
CA THR A 13 4.89 12.12 -0.19
C THR A 13 4.64 13.24 0.82
N SER A 14 5.14 14.45 0.56
CA SER A 14 4.89 15.60 1.42
C SER A 14 3.41 15.93 1.52
N SER A 15 2.72 15.91 0.39
CA SER A 15 1.28 16.13 0.32
C SER A 15 0.52 15.05 1.07
N ASN A 16 0.95 13.81 0.95
CA ASN A 16 0.32 12.68 1.63
C ASN A 16 0.47 12.77 3.15
N ILE A 17 1.64 13.19 3.63
CA ILE A 17 1.87 13.37 5.06
C ILE A 17 0.85 14.35 5.64
N LYS A 18 0.59 15.44 4.93
CA LYS A 18 -0.38 16.45 5.37
C LYS A 18 -1.81 15.94 5.36
N LYS A 19 -2.18 15.16 4.35
CA LYS A 19 -3.55 14.65 4.19
C LYS A 19 -3.86 13.46 5.09
N HIS A 20 -2.88 12.64 5.40
CA HIS A 20 -3.08 11.34 6.02
C HIS A 20 -2.25 11.17 7.30
N GLU A 21 -2.38 12.12 8.20
CA GLU A 21 -1.91 12.02 9.59
C GLU A 21 -0.45 11.60 9.74
N GLY A 22 0.41 12.16 8.90
CA GLY A 22 1.84 11.92 9.00
C GLY A 22 2.34 10.71 8.23
N LEU A 23 1.50 10.06 7.45
CA LEU A 23 1.92 8.89 6.68
C LEU A 23 2.74 9.31 5.45
N SER A 24 4.03 8.96 5.45
CA SER A 24 4.90 9.19 4.30
C SER A 24 4.84 7.99 3.34
N PHE A 25 5.24 8.20 2.11
CA PHE A 25 5.34 7.09 1.15
C PHE A 25 6.46 6.13 1.52
N GLU A 26 7.52 6.64 2.15
CA GLU A 26 8.59 5.79 2.65
C GLU A 26 8.06 4.79 3.68
N GLU A 27 7.28 5.27 4.63
CA GLU A 27 6.66 4.40 5.63
C GLU A 27 5.62 3.48 5.00
N ALA A 28 4.80 4.01 4.10
CA ALA A 28 3.76 3.24 3.42
C ALA A 28 4.35 2.08 2.60
N ALA A 29 5.55 2.25 2.05
CA ALA A 29 6.22 1.20 1.29
C ALA A 29 6.46 -0.07 2.11
N GLU A 30 6.41 0.00 3.43
CA GLU A 30 6.58 -1.16 4.30
C GLU A 30 5.48 -2.20 4.11
N VAL A 31 4.33 -1.84 3.52
CA VAL A 31 3.28 -2.82 3.23
C VAL A 31 3.79 -3.90 2.27
N PHE A 32 4.76 -3.56 1.41
CA PHE A 32 5.30 -4.53 0.46
C PHE A 32 6.15 -5.61 1.13
N ASP A 33 6.56 -5.39 2.37
CA ASP A 33 7.31 -6.36 3.16
C ASP A 33 6.41 -7.24 4.01
N ASP A 34 5.11 -6.96 4.05
CA ASP A 34 4.15 -7.75 4.81
C ASP A 34 3.76 -8.99 4.00
N PRO A 35 4.13 -10.20 4.47
CA PRO A 35 3.81 -11.43 3.72
C PRO A 35 2.31 -11.73 3.66
N PHE A 36 1.51 -11.07 4.47
CA PHE A 36 0.05 -11.26 4.51
C PHE A 36 -0.71 -10.15 3.83
N ALA A 37 -0.02 -9.25 3.12
CA ALA A 37 -0.67 -8.16 2.41
C ALA A 37 -1.61 -8.69 1.34
N LEU A 38 -2.74 -8.00 1.18
CA LEU A 38 -3.71 -8.26 0.12
C LEU A 38 -3.44 -7.33 -1.04
N GLU A 39 -3.38 -7.88 -2.24
CA GLU A 39 -3.18 -7.06 -3.42
C GLU A 39 -4.26 -7.36 -4.44
N LYS A 40 -4.78 -6.33 -5.08
CA LYS A 40 -5.73 -6.50 -6.18
C LYS A 40 -5.53 -5.43 -7.24
N TYR A 41 -5.93 -5.76 -8.47
CA TYR A 41 -5.92 -4.81 -9.57
C TYR A 41 -7.02 -3.76 -9.36
N ASP A 42 -6.68 -2.49 -9.53
CA ASP A 42 -7.65 -1.40 -9.39
C ASP A 42 -8.28 -1.11 -10.75
N ASP A 43 -9.35 -1.83 -11.04
CA ASP A 43 -10.08 -1.76 -12.30
C ASP A 43 -10.60 -0.36 -12.60
N LYS A 44 -11.09 0.32 -11.58
CA LYS A 44 -11.70 1.65 -11.73
C LYS A 44 -10.72 2.73 -12.15
N ASN A 45 -9.50 2.65 -11.64
CA ASN A 45 -8.53 3.73 -11.80
C ASN A 45 -7.36 3.37 -12.73
N SER A 46 -7.39 2.18 -13.29
CA SER A 46 -6.39 1.76 -14.29
C SER A 46 -6.78 2.26 -15.66
N THR A 47 -5.76 2.55 -16.48
CA THR A 47 -5.94 2.91 -17.88
C THR A 47 -5.11 1.96 -18.72
N ILE A 48 -5.24 2.06 -20.04
CA ILE A 48 -4.45 1.26 -20.98
C ILE A 48 -2.95 1.50 -20.75
N ASP A 49 -2.60 2.75 -20.45
CA ASP A 49 -1.19 3.14 -20.29
C ASP A 49 -0.67 3.00 -18.88
N GLU A 50 -1.55 2.85 -17.89
CA GLU A 50 -1.13 2.79 -16.50
C GLU A 50 -2.01 1.83 -15.71
N ALA A 51 -1.46 0.67 -15.38
CA ALA A 51 -2.11 -0.28 -14.51
C ALA A 51 -1.91 0.14 -13.06
N ARG A 52 -2.98 0.17 -12.28
CA ARG A 52 -2.94 0.51 -10.85
C ARG A 52 -3.34 -0.69 -10.01
N TYR A 53 -2.65 -0.85 -8.90
CA TYR A 53 -2.90 -1.92 -7.93
C TYR A 53 -3.10 -1.34 -6.55
N ILE A 54 -3.95 -1.99 -5.79
CA ILE A 54 -4.22 -1.63 -4.39
C ILE A 54 -3.63 -2.72 -3.52
N VAL A 55 -2.85 -2.32 -2.51
CA VAL A 55 -2.28 -3.22 -1.52
C VAL A 55 -2.75 -2.79 -0.15
N ILE A 56 -3.25 -3.74 0.62
CA ILE A 56 -3.59 -3.50 2.03
C ILE A 56 -2.66 -4.39 2.85
N GLY A 57 -1.82 -3.76 3.65
CA GLY A 57 -0.82 -4.45 4.44
C GLY A 57 -0.53 -3.71 5.73
N ARG A 58 0.26 -4.33 6.58
CA ARG A 58 0.62 -3.76 7.87
C ARG A 58 2.03 -3.19 7.80
N ILE A 59 2.17 -1.91 8.17
CA ILE A 59 3.47 -1.27 8.29
C ILE A 59 4.12 -1.63 9.63
N LYS A 60 5.40 -1.29 9.80
CA LYS A 60 6.16 -1.66 11.02
C LYS A 60 5.54 -1.15 12.32
N ARG A 61 4.88 0.00 12.27
CA ARG A 61 4.16 0.53 13.44
C ARG A 61 2.90 -0.28 13.79
N GLN A 62 2.64 -1.38 13.11
CA GLN A 62 1.50 -2.26 13.33
C GLN A 62 0.17 -1.64 12.92
N ILE A 63 0.19 -0.75 11.94
CA ILE A 63 -1.01 -0.11 11.42
C ILE A 63 -1.31 -0.66 10.03
N VAL A 64 -2.53 -1.11 9.82
CA VAL A 64 -2.98 -1.57 8.50
C VAL A 64 -3.15 -0.36 7.59
N THR A 65 -2.51 -0.41 6.45
CA THR A 65 -2.36 0.73 5.54
C THR A 65 -2.71 0.30 4.13
N LEU A 66 -3.34 1.19 3.39
CA LEU A 66 -3.70 0.97 1.99
C LEU A 66 -2.77 1.79 1.11
N VAL A 67 -2.19 1.14 0.11
CA VAL A 67 -1.28 1.77 -0.85
C VAL A 67 -1.79 1.51 -2.26
N VAL A 68 -1.78 2.56 -3.08
CA VAL A 68 -2.03 2.42 -4.52
C VAL A 68 -0.71 2.63 -5.23
N TYR A 69 -0.36 1.71 -6.10
CA TYR A 69 0.88 1.83 -6.87
C TYR A 69 0.67 1.44 -8.32
N THR A 70 1.62 1.83 -9.15
CA THR A 70 1.69 1.41 -10.56
C THR A 70 3.09 0.84 -10.83
N PRO A 71 3.21 -0.26 -11.57
CA PRO A 71 4.52 -0.75 -12.00
C PRO A 71 5.14 0.27 -12.97
N ARG A 72 6.40 0.62 -12.73
CA ARG A 72 7.12 1.57 -13.58
C ARG A 72 8.62 1.34 -13.46
N ASN A 73 9.28 1.10 -14.59
CA ASN A 73 10.73 0.87 -14.62
C ASN A 73 11.15 -0.25 -13.65
N GLU A 74 10.40 -1.35 -13.66
CA GLU A 74 10.64 -2.52 -12.81
C GLU A 74 10.50 -2.24 -11.31
N LYS A 75 9.89 -1.11 -10.96
CA LYS A 75 9.62 -0.74 -9.56
C LYS A 75 8.13 -0.56 -9.36
N LYS A 76 7.72 -0.62 -8.10
CA LYS A 76 6.36 -0.26 -7.68
C LYS A 76 6.37 1.21 -7.31
N ARG A 77 5.76 2.03 -8.16
CA ARG A 77 5.70 3.47 -7.92
C ARG A 77 4.44 3.82 -7.14
N ILE A 78 4.62 4.30 -5.92
CA ILE A 78 3.50 4.67 -5.05
C ILE A 78 2.82 5.92 -5.58
N ILE A 79 1.50 5.84 -5.74
CA ILE A 79 0.66 6.95 -6.19
C ILE A 79 -0.03 7.61 -5.01
N SER A 80 -0.54 6.81 -4.08
CA SER A 80 -1.20 7.32 -2.89
C SER A 80 -1.14 6.29 -1.77
N ALA A 81 -1.31 6.75 -0.53
CA ALA A 81 -1.31 5.90 0.64
C ALA A 81 -2.18 6.52 1.71
N ARG A 82 -2.87 5.68 2.47
CA ARG A 82 -3.65 6.12 3.63
C ARG A 82 -3.78 4.98 4.63
N TYR A 83 -4.06 5.31 5.87
CA TYR A 83 -4.39 4.28 6.84
C TYR A 83 -5.71 3.61 6.44
N SER A 84 -5.87 2.35 6.82
CA SER A 84 -7.06 1.59 6.46
C SER A 84 -8.31 2.14 7.14
N THR A 85 -9.45 1.92 6.50
CA THR A 85 -10.75 2.09 7.17
C THR A 85 -10.94 0.93 8.13
N THR A 86 -11.94 1.06 9.01
CA THR A 86 -12.28 -0.01 9.95
C THR A 86 -12.61 -1.32 9.23
N ASN A 87 -13.39 -1.23 8.14
CA ASN A 87 -13.77 -2.41 7.37
C ASN A 87 -12.58 -3.08 6.68
N GLU A 88 -11.67 -2.28 6.14
CA GLU A 88 -10.45 -2.79 5.52
C GLU A 88 -9.56 -3.49 6.54
N ARG A 89 -9.42 -2.91 7.72
CA ARG A 89 -8.64 -3.49 8.80
C ARG A 89 -9.23 -4.82 9.26
N LYS A 90 -10.55 -4.88 9.41
CA LYS A 90 -11.23 -6.12 9.78
C LYS A 90 -11.00 -7.22 8.74
N ALA A 91 -11.13 -6.87 7.46
CA ALA A 91 -10.92 -7.82 6.37
C ALA A 91 -9.49 -8.36 6.36
N TYR A 92 -8.53 -7.48 6.59
CA TYR A 92 -7.10 -7.87 6.67
C TYR A 92 -6.88 -8.89 7.79
N TYR A 93 -7.35 -8.60 9.01
CA TYR A 93 -7.13 -9.48 10.14
C TYR A 93 -7.94 -10.77 10.05
N GLU A 94 -9.10 -10.72 9.45
CA GLU A 94 -9.89 -11.92 9.21
C GLU A 94 -9.18 -12.88 8.26
N ARG A 95 -8.62 -12.33 7.19
CA ARG A 95 -7.82 -13.12 6.26
C ARG A 95 -6.57 -13.68 6.93
N LEU A 96 -5.88 -12.87 7.71
CA LEU A 96 -4.69 -13.29 8.43
C LEU A 96 -5.02 -14.46 9.37
N ARG A 97 -6.11 -14.36 10.09
CA ARG A 97 -6.57 -15.40 10.99
C ARG A 97 -6.84 -16.70 10.26
N ARG A 98 -7.46 -16.64 9.09
CA ARG A 98 -7.72 -17.81 8.27
C ARG A 98 -6.42 -18.47 7.78
N ILE A 99 -5.45 -17.68 7.39
CA ILE A 99 -4.15 -18.20 6.95
C ILE A 99 -3.44 -18.91 8.10
N ILE A 100 -3.39 -18.28 9.26
CA ILE A 100 -2.72 -18.83 10.44
C ILE A 100 -3.39 -20.12 10.90
N SER A 101 -4.72 -20.20 10.88
CA SER A 101 -5.42 -21.38 11.38
C SER A 101 -5.28 -22.61 10.46
N LYS A 102 -4.75 -22.43 9.26
CA LYS A 102 -4.51 -23.56 8.34
C LYS A 102 -3.12 -24.17 8.44
N VAL A 103 -2.27 -23.56 9.23
CA VAL A 103 -0.88 -24.00 9.39
C VAL A 103 -0.77 -25.10 10.42
#